data_ccb6f3ec11f0b136feca186352573c16
#
_entry.id   ccb6f3ec11f0b136feca186352573c16
#
_cell.length_a   1.000
_cell.length_b   1.000
_cell.length_c   1.000
_cell.angle_alpha   90.00
_cell.angle_beta   90.00
_cell.angle_gamma   90.00
#
_symmetry.space_group_name_H-M   'P 1'
#
loop_
_entity.id
_entity.type
_entity.pdbx_description
1 polymer ?
#
loop_
_entity_poly.entity_id
_entity_poly.type
_entity_poly.pdbx_seq_one_letter_code
_entity_poly.pdbx_strand_id
1 'polypeptide(L)'
;MHLELLKMQWLQEERAAHIHGWDFSHIEGRYEEGLDIPWNFEAIIRQYLSPNHKLLDMDTGGGEFLLRLNHPHSNTSATEGYPPNIALCRSILLPLGIDFWESQDAGHLPFSDCSFDIVINRHGDFDVGELFRILKPGGIFMTQQVGAENDRELVELLLPNTEIPYPEQYLKKVRKKFLERGFQILHSKEAFSKIKFYDVGALVWFARIIKWEFPGFSVESCFDNLCKAQQMLDEKGSLEASTHRYLLVALKPVENEVKQDICW
;
A
#
# COMPACT_ATOMS: atom_id res chain seq x y z
N MET A 1 -11.49 23.47 -31.34
CA MET A 1 -11.37 24.49 -30.27
C MET A 1 -11.63 23.87 -28.89
N HIS A 2 -12.74 23.17 -28.64
CA HIS A 2 -13.03 22.56 -27.32
C HIS A 2 -12.04 21.43 -26.95
N LEU A 3 -11.76 20.49 -27.84
CA LEU A 3 -10.79 19.39 -27.60
C LEU A 3 -9.36 19.89 -27.40
N GLU A 4 -8.94 20.93 -28.11
CA GLU A 4 -7.62 21.53 -27.91
C GLU A 4 -7.49 22.17 -26.52
N LEU A 5 -8.55 22.81 -26.03
CA LEU A 5 -8.58 23.39 -24.70
C LEU A 5 -8.47 22.29 -23.63
N LEU A 6 -9.24 21.21 -23.77
CA LEU A 6 -9.15 20.05 -22.86
C LEU A 6 -7.75 19.44 -22.88
N LYS A 7 -7.15 19.24 -24.04
CA LYS A 7 -5.78 18.74 -24.15
C LYS A 7 -4.79 19.62 -23.41
N MET A 8 -4.90 20.93 -23.55
CA MET A 8 -4.02 21.88 -22.83
C MET A 8 -4.20 21.76 -21.30
N GLN A 9 -5.42 21.63 -20.82
CA GLN A 9 -5.71 21.45 -19.38
C GLN A 9 -5.12 20.14 -18.88
N TRP A 10 -5.29 19.02 -19.59
CA TRP A 10 -4.73 17.73 -19.22
C TRP A 10 -3.19 17.73 -19.23
N LEU A 11 -2.56 18.40 -20.19
CA LEU A 11 -1.10 18.58 -20.20
C LEU A 11 -0.61 19.42 -19.01
N GLN A 12 -1.41 20.37 -18.51
CA GLN A 12 -1.07 21.12 -17.29
C GLN A 12 -1.12 20.20 -16.06
N GLU A 13 -2.15 19.37 -15.93
CA GLU A 13 -2.26 18.38 -14.85
C GLU A 13 -1.12 17.34 -14.90
N GLU A 14 -0.78 16.87 -16.09
CA GLU A 14 0.35 15.96 -16.28
C GLU A 14 1.68 16.57 -15.82
N ARG A 15 1.92 17.84 -16.13
CA ARG A 15 3.14 18.58 -15.68
C ARG A 15 3.14 18.86 -14.19
N ALA A 16 1.96 19.11 -13.61
CA ALA A 16 1.81 19.36 -12.18
C ALA A 16 1.90 18.08 -11.34
N ALA A 17 1.86 16.89 -11.98
CA ALA A 17 1.82 15.62 -11.28
C ALA A 17 3.14 15.31 -10.57
N HIS A 18 3.23 15.69 -9.32
CA HIS A 18 4.26 15.29 -8.35
C HIS A 18 3.62 15.16 -6.98
N ILE A 19 4.20 14.32 -6.12
CA ILE A 19 3.68 14.04 -4.80
C ILE A 19 4.81 14.08 -3.75
N HIS A 20 4.51 14.60 -2.57
CA HIS A 20 5.36 14.52 -1.40
C HIS A 20 4.67 13.64 -0.35
N GLY A 21 5.35 12.58 0.09
CA GLY A 21 4.70 11.57 0.90
C GLY A 21 3.55 10.90 0.11
N TRP A 22 2.38 10.81 0.72
CA TRP A 22 1.16 10.26 0.10
C TRP A 22 0.04 11.30 0.09
N ASP A 23 0.37 12.54 -0.37
CA ASP A 23 -0.52 13.70 -0.36
C ASP A 23 -1.24 13.87 -1.70
N PHE A 24 -2.55 13.63 -1.72
CA PHE A 24 -3.45 13.79 -2.87
C PHE A 24 -4.26 15.09 -2.83
N SER A 25 -3.88 16.07 -2.01
CA SER A 25 -4.59 17.35 -1.86
C SER A 25 -4.76 18.13 -3.17
N HIS A 26 -3.86 17.94 -4.16
CA HIS A 26 -3.97 18.56 -5.48
C HIS A 26 -5.28 18.24 -6.20
N ILE A 27 -5.82 17.04 -5.97
CA ILE A 27 -7.08 16.60 -6.59
C ILE A 27 -8.24 16.51 -5.58
N GLU A 28 -8.09 17.11 -4.39
CA GLU A 28 -9.14 17.15 -3.37
C GLU A 28 -10.44 17.74 -3.93
N GLY A 29 -11.57 17.09 -3.63
CA GLY A 29 -12.90 17.46 -4.14
C GLY A 29 -13.13 17.13 -5.63
N ARG A 30 -12.10 16.63 -6.35
CA ARG A 30 -12.17 16.22 -7.76
C ARG A 30 -12.19 14.71 -7.92
N TYR A 31 -11.93 13.98 -6.84
CA TYR A 31 -12.07 12.54 -6.73
C TYR A 31 -12.63 12.15 -5.36
N GLU A 32 -13.10 10.93 -5.26
CA GLU A 32 -13.59 10.33 -4.02
C GLU A 32 -13.17 8.86 -3.99
N GLU A 33 -12.51 8.43 -2.92
CA GLU A 33 -12.22 7.03 -2.65
C GLU A 33 -13.10 6.53 -1.50
N GLY A 34 -13.84 5.45 -1.73
CA GLY A 34 -14.69 4.85 -0.72
C GLY A 34 -13.86 4.31 0.46
N LEU A 35 -14.35 4.57 1.67
CA LEU A 35 -13.72 4.13 2.92
C LEU A 35 -14.41 2.89 3.52
N ASP A 36 -15.24 2.20 2.74
CA ASP A 36 -16.10 1.09 3.15
C ASP A 36 -15.40 -0.28 3.22
N ILE A 37 -14.08 -0.29 3.43
CA ILE A 37 -13.36 -1.54 3.73
C ILE A 37 -13.81 -2.09 5.10
N PRO A 38 -14.11 -3.41 5.19
CA PRO A 38 -14.75 -4.01 6.38
C PRO A 38 -13.77 -4.30 7.52
N TRP A 39 -12.74 -3.47 7.70
CA TRP A 39 -11.80 -3.52 8.81
C TRP A 39 -11.21 -2.15 9.12
N ASN A 40 -10.74 -1.99 10.34
CA ASN A 40 -9.89 -0.86 10.74
C ASN A 40 -8.51 -1.41 11.09
N PHE A 41 -7.50 -1.13 10.24
CA PHE A 41 -6.17 -1.68 10.39
C PHE A 41 -5.49 -1.24 11.69
N GLU A 42 -5.64 0.03 12.06
CA GLU A 42 -5.11 0.55 13.34
C GLU A 42 -5.73 -0.16 14.55
N ALA A 43 -7.05 -0.37 14.55
CA ALA A 43 -7.72 -1.07 15.62
C ALA A 43 -7.26 -2.54 15.74
N ILE A 44 -6.97 -3.19 14.60
CA ILE A 44 -6.42 -4.55 14.58
C ILE A 44 -5.02 -4.57 15.19
N ILE A 45 -4.12 -3.64 14.79
CA ILE A 45 -2.79 -3.55 15.38
C ILE A 45 -2.87 -3.38 16.89
N ARG A 46 -3.73 -2.49 17.38
CA ARG A 46 -3.91 -2.22 18.82
C ARG A 46 -4.41 -3.42 19.64
N GLN A 47 -5.07 -4.40 19.01
CA GLN A 47 -5.49 -5.64 19.70
C GLN A 47 -4.30 -6.53 20.06
N TYR A 48 -3.20 -6.47 19.28
CA TYR A 48 -2.03 -7.32 19.47
C TYR A 48 -0.84 -6.56 20.06
N LEU A 49 -0.81 -5.23 19.96
CA LEU A 49 0.32 -4.39 20.36
C LEU A 49 0.29 -4.14 21.87
N SER A 50 1.38 -4.52 22.54
CA SER A 50 1.64 -4.21 23.97
C SER A 50 2.81 -3.24 24.10
N PRO A 51 2.83 -2.34 25.10
CA PRO A 51 3.92 -1.37 25.27
C PRO A 51 5.33 -1.99 25.38
N ASN A 52 5.40 -3.25 25.79
CA ASN A 52 6.68 -3.98 25.94
C ASN A 52 7.13 -4.67 24.64
N HIS A 53 6.28 -4.72 23.61
CA HIS A 53 6.62 -5.36 22.34
C HIS A 53 7.64 -4.53 21.56
N LYS A 54 8.58 -5.20 20.89
CA LYS A 54 9.40 -4.58 19.85
C LYS A 54 8.60 -4.53 18.56
N LEU A 55 8.31 -3.31 18.12
CA LEU A 55 7.52 -3.00 16.92
C LEU A 55 8.46 -2.58 15.78
N LEU A 56 8.24 -3.13 14.59
CA LEU A 56 8.80 -2.62 13.33
C LEU A 56 7.65 -2.18 12.41
N ASP A 57 7.76 -0.97 11.86
CA ASP A 57 6.95 -0.48 10.75
C ASP A 57 7.79 -0.45 9.47
N MET A 58 7.44 -1.30 8.49
CA MET A 58 8.16 -1.42 7.23
C MET A 58 7.53 -0.49 6.18
N ASP A 59 8.38 0.24 5.45
CA ASP A 59 7.98 1.25 4.46
C ASP A 59 7.00 2.27 5.09
N THR A 60 7.50 2.91 6.17
CA THR A 60 6.67 3.74 7.07
C THR A 60 6.12 5.02 6.42
N GLY A 61 6.56 5.35 5.20
CA GLY A 61 6.22 6.61 4.53
C GLY A 61 6.83 7.81 5.27
N GLY A 62 6.00 8.75 5.70
CA GLY A 62 6.44 9.88 6.53
C GLY A 62 6.48 9.58 8.03
N GLY A 63 6.06 8.39 8.45
CA GLY A 63 5.98 8.01 9.87
C GLY A 63 4.68 8.42 10.57
N GLU A 64 3.74 9.10 9.90
CA GLU A 64 2.53 9.63 10.53
C GLU A 64 1.63 8.53 11.09
N PHE A 65 1.52 7.41 10.37
CA PHE A 65 0.75 6.26 10.82
C PHE A 65 1.40 5.60 12.05
N LEU A 66 2.72 5.41 12.01
CA LEU A 66 3.49 4.86 13.11
C LEU A 66 3.33 5.70 14.38
N LEU A 67 3.49 7.02 14.27
CA LEU A 67 3.37 7.95 15.40
C LEU A 67 1.97 7.95 16.01
N ARG A 68 0.90 7.79 15.22
CA ARG A 68 -0.48 7.67 15.74
C ARG A 68 -0.70 6.45 16.62
N LEU A 69 0.09 5.38 16.46
CA LEU A 69 -0.01 4.21 17.33
C LEU A 69 0.36 4.52 18.77
N ASN A 70 1.11 5.61 19.01
CA ASN A 70 1.58 6.06 20.31
C ASN A 70 2.30 4.94 21.10
N HIS A 71 3.11 4.15 20.39
CA HIS A 71 3.93 3.10 20.98
C HIS A 71 5.19 3.68 21.60
N PRO A 72 5.77 3.11 22.70
CA PRO A 72 7.03 3.59 23.28
C PRO A 72 8.14 3.64 22.23
N HIS A 73 8.72 4.82 22.01
CA HIS A 73 9.71 5.06 20.96
C HIS A 73 10.96 4.17 21.10
N SER A 74 11.38 3.87 22.33
CA SER A 74 12.52 2.96 22.62
C SER A 74 12.26 1.49 22.23
N ASN A 75 11.00 1.15 21.92
CA ASN A 75 10.57 -0.17 21.47
C ASN A 75 10.09 -0.16 20.03
N THR A 76 10.31 0.96 19.31
CA THR A 76 9.82 1.18 17.95
C THR A 76 10.99 1.30 16.99
N SER A 77 10.94 0.54 15.90
CA SER A 77 11.83 0.65 14.74
C SER A 77 11.00 0.94 13.48
N ALA A 78 11.61 1.57 12.49
CA ALA A 78 11.00 1.83 11.20
C ALA A 78 12.00 1.66 10.06
N THR A 79 11.51 1.23 8.89
CA THR A 79 12.29 1.26 7.64
C THR A 79 11.59 2.13 6.60
N GLU A 80 12.38 2.68 5.67
CA GLU A 80 11.88 3.40 4.50
C GLU A 80 12.91 3.35 3.37
N GLY A 81 12.46 3.14 2.13
CA GLY A 81 13.32 3.01 0.96
C GLY A 81 13.24 4.18 -0.03
N TYR A 82 12.19 4.98 0.01
CA TYR A 82 12.00 6.10 -0.92
C TYR A 82 12.76 7.36 -0.47
N PRO A 83 13.73 7.88 -1.26
CA PRO A 83 14.63 8.93 -0.80
C PRO A 83 13.97 10.18 -0.21
N PRO A 84 12.87 10.73 -0.76
CA PRO A 84 12.18 11.87 -0.14
C PRO A 84 11.62 11.55 1.25
N ASN A 85 11.06 10.36 1.46
CA ASN A 85 10.54 9.93 2.75
C ASN A 85 11.66 9.64 3.75
N ILE A 86 12.80 9.12 3.30
CA ILE A 86 13.99 8.90 4.14
C ILE A 86 14.42 10.19 4.83
N ALA A 87 14.53 11.29 4.08
CA ALA A 87 14.89 12.60 4.62
C ALA A 87 13.87 13.09 5.68
N LEU A 88 12.59 12.87 5.42
CA LEU A 88 11.50 13.20 6.33
C LEU A 88 11.57 12.35 7.61
N CYS A 89 11.69 11.03 7.49
CA CYS A 89 11.82 10.11 8.63
C CYS A 89 13.01 10.43 9.52
N ARG A 90 14.17 10.72 8.91
CA ARG A 90 15.35 11.16 9.67
C ARG A 90 15.10 12.40 10.51
N SER A 91 14.36 13.37 9.96
CA SER A 91 14.05 14.63 10.64
C SER A 91 13.00 14.48 11.74
N ILE A 92 12.10 13.51 11.64
CA ILE A 92 10.97 13.33 12.56
C ILE A 92 11.21 12.18 13.54
N LEU A 93 11.62 11.00 13.06
CA LEU A 93 11.66 9.77 13.89
C LEU A 93 12.91 9.68 14.75
N LEU A 94 14.11 10.03 14.22
CA LEU A 94 15.35 9.95 14.97
C LEU A 94 15.38 10.86 16.21
N PRO A 95 14.93 12.14 16.17
CA PRO A 95 14.88 12.98 17.36
C PRO A 95 13.95 12.46 18.47
N LEU A 96 12.96 11.64 18.10
CA LEU A 96 12.05 10.99 19.05
C LEU A 96 12.64 9.73 19.69
N GLY A 97 13.81 9.27 19.22
CA GLY A 97 14.45 8.06 19.71
C GLY A 97 13.91 6.76 19.10
N ILE A 98 13.19 6.86 17.96
CA ILE A 98 12.77 5.71 17.16
C ILE A 98 13.97 5.23 16.34
N ASP A 99 14.21 3.92 16.32
CA ASP A 99 15.29 3.28 15.58
C ASP A 99 14.92 3.22 14.08
N PHE A 100 15.48 4.13 13.28
CA PHE A 100 15.17 4.29 11.87
C PHE A 100 16.29 3.81 10.96
N TRP A 101 15.94 2.97 9.98
CA TRP A 101 16.85 2.38 9.01
C TRP A 101 16.39 2.62 7.57
N GLU A 102 17.34 2.94 6.68
CA GLU A 102 17.08 2.97 5.26
C GLU A 102 17.13 1.55 4.71
N SER A 103 16.09 1.13 4.00
CA SER A 103 16.03 -0.19 3.39
C SER A 103 15.25 -0.11 2.08
N GLN A 104 15.92 -0.49 0.97
CA GLN A 104 15.32 -0.59 -0.36
C GLN A 104 15.08 -2.05 -0.78
N ASP A 105 15.44 -3.00 0.07
CA ASP A 105 15.33 -4.43 -0.19
C ASP A 105 14.59 -5.11 0.97
N ALA A 106 13.34 -5.45 0.73
CA ALA A 106 12.52 -6.16 1.70
C ALA A 106 12.99 -7.59 1.99
N GLY A 107 13.84 -8.15 1.14
CA GLY A 107 14.45 -9.47 1.30
C GLY A 107 15.69 -9.51 2.21
N HIS A 108 16.25 -8.33 2.56
CA HIS A 108 17.45 -8.22 3.39
C HIS A 108 17.34 -7.04 4.35
N LEU A 109 16.59 -7.22 5.42
CA LEU A 109 16.40 -6.18 6.43
C LEU A 109 17.60 -6.12 7.41
N PRO A 110 18.01 -4.91 7.87
CA PRO A 110 19.21 -4.72 8.71
C PRO A 110 19.00 -5.15 10.17
N PHE A 111 18.23 -6.19 10.41
CA PHE A 111 17.88 -6.67 11.75
C PHE A 111 18.34 -8.12 11.96
N SER A 112 18.69 -8.44 13.21
CA SER A 112 19.00 -9.82 13.61
C SER A 112 17.76 -10.71 13.59
N ASP A 113 17.96 -12.02 13.58
CA ASP A 113 16.90 -13.00 13.74
C ASP A 113 16.13 -12.78 15.04
N CYS A 114 14.83 -13.05 15.03
CA CYS A 114 13.98 -13.00 16.22
C CYS A 114 14.05 -11.64 16.99
N SER A 115 14.08 -10.52 16.25
CA SER A 115 14.19 -9.17 16.84
C SER A 115 12.85 -8.59 17.26
N PHE A 116 11.76 -8.91 16.58
CA PHE A 116 10.48 -8.21 16.72
C PHE A 116 9.36 -9.10 17.23
N ASP A 117 8.51 -8.53 18.08
CA ASP A 117 7.26 -9.13 18.52
C ASP A 117 6.14 -8.84 17.50
N ILE A 118 6.13 -7.62 16.97
CA ILE A 118 5.16 -7.14 15.97
C ILE A 118 5.89 -6.50 14.80
N VAL A 119 5.54 -6.91 13.59
CA VAL A 119 5.95 -6.24 12.33
C VAL A 119 4.69 -5.81 11.61
N ILE A 120 4.62 -4.54 11.25
CA ILE A 120 3.53 -3.98 10.45
C ILE A 120 4.05 -3.47 9.11
N ASN A 121 3.20 -3.49 8.11
CA ASN A 121 3.49 -2.94 6.78
C ASN A 121 2.18 -2.45 6.16
N ARG A 122 2.22 -1.32 5.48
CA ARG A 122 1.05 -0.77 4.83
C ARG A 122 1.40 -0.26 3.44
N HIS A 123 0.94 -0.97 2.42
CA HIS A 123 1.13 -0.64 1.00
C HIS A 123 2.60 -0.72 0.52
N GLY A 124 3.52 -1.25 1.34
CA GLY A 124 4.90 -1.48 0.99
C GLY A 124 5.19 -2.94 0.60
N ASP A 125 6.39 -3.20 0.12
CA ASP A 125 6.84 -4.56 -0.21
C ASP A 125 7.28 -5.34 1.02
N PHE A 126 7.27 -6.67 0.92
CA PHE A 126 7.76 -7.56 1.97
C PHE A 126 8.17 -8.93 1.42
N ASP A 127 9.20 -9.51 2.01
CA ASP A 127 9.60 -10.91 1.79
C ASP A 127 9.16 -11.80 2.96
N VAL A 128 8.43 -12.88 2.66
CA VAL A 128 7.87 -13.78 3.67
C VAL A 128 8.95 -14.56 4.43
N GLY A 129 10.06 -14.88 3.77
CA GLY A 129 11.21 -15.55 4.40
C GLY A 129 11.90 -14.63 5.40
N GLU A 130 12.10 -13.38 5.02
CA GLU A 130 12.73 -12.36 5.84
C GLU A 130 11.84 -11.98 7.04
N LEU A 131 10.54 -11.82 6.84
CA LEU A 131 9.58 -11.65 7.94
C LEU A 131 9.64 -12.82 8.94
N PHE A 132 9.73 -14.06 8.42
CA PHE A 132 9.86 -15.22 9.30
C PHE A 132 11.17 -15.22 10.09
N ARG A 133 12.27 -14.72 9.49
CA ARG A 133 13.58 -14.60 10.16
C ARG A 133 13.54 -13.60 11.30
N ILE A 134 13.05 -12.37 11.04
CA ILE A 134 13.11 -11.25 11.99
C ILE A 134 12.06 -11.33 13.11
N LEU A 135 10.94 -12.01 12.88
CA LEU A 135 9.91 -12.21 13.92
C LEU A 135 10.39 -13.23 14.96
N LYS A 136 10.13 -12.95 16.22
CA LYS A 136 10.28 -13.92 17.32
C LYS A 136 9.27 -15.07 17.15
N PRO A 137 9.52 -16.26 17.71
CA PRO A 137 8.46 -17.24 17.93
C PRO A 137 7.30 -16.61 18.70
N GLY A 138 6.06 -16.76 18.22
CA GLY A 138 4.88 -16.05 18.73
C GLY A 138 4.72 -14.63 18.22
N GLY A 139 5.65 -14.13 17.42
CA GLY A 139 5.55 -12.79 16.80
C GLY A 139 4.55 -12.74 15.66
N ILE A 140 4.00 -11.56 15.40
CA ILE A 140 2.90 -11.34 14.47
C ILE A 140 3.30 -10.34 13.38
N PHE A 141 3.05 -10.71 12.14
CA PHE A 141 3.06 -9.79 10.99
C PHE A 141 1.64 -9.36 10.67
N MET A 142 1.45 -8.07 10.42
CA MET A 142 0.17 -7.50 10.02
C MET A 142 0.36 -6.58 8.82
N THR A 143 -0.44 -6.77 7.78
CA THR A 143 -0.38 -5.90 6.60
C THR A 143 -1.76 -5.58 6.05
N GLN A 144 -1.89 -4.35 5.55
CA GLN A 144 -2.94 -3.92 4.64
C GLN A 144 -2.30 -3.53 3.32
N GLN A 145 -2.79 -4.11 2.22
CA GLN A 145 -2.19 -3.95 0.91
C GLN A 145 -3.18 -3.54 -0.16
N VAL A 146 -2.64 -2.98 -1.23
CA VAL A 146 -3.32 -2.83 -2.51
C VAL A 146 -3.27 -4.19 -3.23
N GLY A 147 -4.42 -4.65 -3.69
CA GLY A 147 -4.53 -5.91 -4.42
C GLY A 147 -4.31 -5.74 -5.93
N ALA A 148 -4.12 -6.87 -6.62
CA ALA A 148 -3.75 -6.92 -8.04
C ALA A 148 -4.77 -6.30 -9.00
N GLU A 149 -6.05 -6.19 -8.60
CA GLU A 149 -7.13 -5.65 -9.42
C GLU A 149 -7.48 -4.19 -9.10
N ASN A 150 -6.58 -3.47 -8.42
CA ASN A 150 -6.81 -2.07 -8.09
C ASN A 150 -6.90 -1.22 -9.35
N ASP A 151 -7.93 -0.35 -9.42
CA ASP A 151 -8.16 0.65 -10.48
C ASP A 151 -8.20 0.10 -11.91
N ARG A 152 -8.45 -1.23 -12.08
CA ARG A 152 -8.36 -1.89 -13.40
C ARG A 152 -9.28 -1.28 -14.45
N GLU A 153 -10.46 -0.84 -14.10
CA GLU A 153 -11.41 -0.22 -15.03
C GLU A 153 -10.86 1.09 -15.62
N LEU A 154 -10.13 1.89 -14.82
CA LEU A 154 -9.47 3.12 -15.27
C LEU A 154 -8.23 2.81 -16.10
N VAL A 155 -7.46 1.79 -15.70
CA VAL A 155 -6.30 1.34 -16.47
C VAL A 155 -6.73 0.84 -17.85
N GLU A 156 -7.74 -0.01 -17.94
CA GLU A 156 -8.28 -0.52 -19.21
C GLU A 156 -8.88 0.60 -20.08
N LEU A 157 -9.49 1.61 -19.48
CA LEU A 157 -10.00 2.77 -20.20
C LEU A 157 -8.88 3.58 -20.85
N LEU A 158 -7.78 3.85 -20.12
CA LEU A 158 -6.70 4.72 -20.59
C LEU A 158 -5.63 3.96 -21.38
N LEU A 159 -5.33 2.74 -20.98
CA LEU A 159 -4.27 1.88 -21.49
C LEU A 159 -4.80 0.45 -21.74
N PRO A 160 -5.64 0.27 -22.78
CA PRO A 160 -6.24 -1.05 -23.07
C PRO A 160 -5.18 -2.14 -23.22
N ASN A 161 -5.48 -3.34 -22.74
CA ASN A 161 -4.62 -4.53 -22.75
C ASN A 161 -3.35 -4.41 -21.91
N THR A 162 -3.29 -3.48 -20.96
CA THR A 162 -2.19 -3.43 -19.98
C THR A 162 -2.26 -4.61 -19.04
N GLU A 163 -1.15 -5.35 -18.90
CA GLU A 163 -1.04 -6.44 -17.95
C GLU A 163 -1.18 -5.96 -16.50
N ILE A 164 -1.60 -6.85 -15.62
CA ILE A 164 -1.64 -6.57 -14.17
C ILE A 164 -0.18 -6.43 -13.69
N PRO A 165 0.22 -5.29 -13.13
CA PRO A 165 1.63 -5.04 -12.79
C PRO A 165 2.13 -5.94 -11.66
N TYR A 166 1.25 -6.31 -10.72
CA TYR A 166 1.58 -7.13 -9.56
C TYR A 166 0.66 -8.35 -9.45
N PRO A 167 0.80 -9.37 -10.35
CA PRO A 167 -0.10 -10.53 -10.40
C PRO A 167 0.03 -11.45 -9.19
N GLU A 168 1.01 -11.20 -8.32
CA GLU A 168 1.19 -11.93 -7.06
C GLU A 168 0.41 -11.30 -5.88
N GLN A 169 -0.11 -10.08 -6.03
CA GLN A 169 -0.84 -9.32 -5.00
C GLN A 169 -2.33 -9.71 -4.89
N TYR A 170 -2.65 -10.99 -5.13
CA TYR A 170 -3.94 -11.57 -4.74
C TYR A 170 -3.83 -12.17 -3.34
N LEU A 171 -4.76 -11.86 -2.44
CA LEU A 171 -4.76 -12.38 -1.07
C LEU A 171 -4.58 -13.91 -1.02
N LYS A 172 -5.23 -14.65 -1.93
CA LYS A 172 -5.09 -16.11 -2.03
C LYS A 172 -3.65 -16.55 -2.26
N LYS A 173 -2.91 -15.85 -3.15
CA LYS A 173 -1.50 -16.17 -3.44
C LYS A 173 -0.60 -15.78 -2.28
N VAL A 174 -0.81 -14.61 -1.71
CA VAL A 174 -0.05 -14.14 -0.54
C VAL A 174 -0.25 -15.08 0.65
N ARG A 175 -1.50 -15.42 0.98
CA ARG A 175 -1.83 -16.42 2.02
C ARG A 175 -1.09 -17.73 1.83
N LYS A 176 -1.06 -18.23 0.59
CA LYS A 176 -0.36 -19.48 0.27
C LYS A 176 1.13 -19.40 0.63
N LYS A 177 1.82 -18.32 0.23
CA LYS A 177 3.25 -18.09 0.56
C LYS A 177 3.49 -18.10 2.08
N PHE A 178 2.62 -17.45 2.87
CA PHE A 178 2.74 -17.44 4.33
C PHE A 178 2.55 -18.84 4.94
N LEU A 179 1.53 -19.58 4.50
CA LEU A 179 1.29 -20.97 4.97
C LEU A 179 2.46 -21.90 4.61
N GLU A 180 2.98 -21.82 3.39
CA GLU A 180 4.13 -22.60 2.93
C GLU A 180 5.41 -22.30 3.72
N ARG A 181 5.55 -21.04 4.21
CA ARG A 181 6.68 -20.66 5.06
C ARG A 181 6.53 -21.14 6.51
N GLY A 182 5.34 -21.54 6.92
CA GLY A 182 5.05 -22.03 8.27
C GLY A 182 4.33 -21.05 9.18
N PHE A 183 3.80 -19.94 8.66
CA PHE A 183 2.96 -19.05 9.42
C PHE A 183 1.56 -19.63 9.65
N GLN A 184 0.95 -19.30 10.77
CA GLN A 184 -0.48 -19.46 11.03
C GLN A 184 -1.21 -18.17 10.66
N ILE A 185 -2.27 -18.26 9.84
CA ILE A 185 -3.09 -17.10 9.48
C ILE A 185 -4.15 -16.86 10.55
N LEU A 186 -4.07 -15.71 11.20
CA LEU A 186 -5.06 -15.29 12.22
C LEU A 186 -6.24 -14.55 11.57
N HIS A 187 -5.96 -13.62 10.66
CA HIS A 187 -6.97 -12.90 9.89
C HIS A 187 -6.57 -12.80 8.44
N SER A 188 -7.53 -12.94 7.53
CA SER A 188 -7.38 -12.60 6.13
C SER A 188 -8.72 -12.13 5.58
N LYS A 189 -8.74 -10.92 5.00
CA LYS A 189 -9.92 -10.30 4.39
C LYS A 189 -9.53 -9.60 3.11
N GLU A 190 -10.42 -9.59 2.17
CA GLU A 190 -10.29 -8.91 0.88
C GLU A 190 -11.54 -8.08 0.64
N ALA A 191 -11.39 -6.90 0.09
CA ALA A 191 -12.49 -5.98 -0.17
C ALA A 191 -12.24 -5.16 -1.43
N PHE A 192 -13.34 -4.81 -2.07
CA PHE A 192 -13.39 -3.89 -3.19
C PHE A 192 -14.29 -2.72 -2.79
N SER A 193 -13.74 -1.53 -2.86
CA SER A 193 -14.45 -0.26 -2.67
C SER A 193 -14.51 0.49 -3.98
N LYS A 194 -15.25 1.59 -4.03
CA LYS A 194 -15.32 2.44 -5.22
C LYS A 194 -14.34 3.59 -5.14
N ILE A 195 -13.73 3.92 -6.28
CA ILE A 195 -13.09 5.19 -6.52
C ILE A 195 -13.83 5.90 -7.66
N LYS A 196 -14.01 7.22 -7.54
CA LYS A 196 -14.70 8.06 -8.51
C LYS A 196 -13.86 9.28 -8.84
N PHE A 197 -13.83 9.63 -10.11
CA PHE A 197 -13.26 10.90 -10.58
C PHE A 197 -14.34 11.76 -11.18
N TYR A 198 -14.36 13.03 -10.82
CA TYR A 198 -15.35 14.02 -11.26
C TYR A 198 -14.80 14.93 -12.36
N ASP A 199 -13.54 14.80 -12.74
CA ASP A 199 -12.96 15.36 -13.94
C ASP A 199 -11.77 14.53 -14.45
N VAL A 200 -11.53 14.61 -15.76
CA VAL A 200 -10.46 13.87 -16.42
C VAL A 200 -9.08 14.40 -16.05
N GLY A 201 -8.95 15.67 -15.71
CA GLY A 201 -7.67 16.25 -15.28
C GLY A 201 -7.18 15.63 -13.97
N ALA A 202 -8.08 15.40 -13.01
CA ALA A 202 -7.75 14.69 -11.77
C ALA A 202 -7.30 13.25 -12.05
N LEU A 203 -7.95 12.55 -12.99
CA LEU A 203 -7.53 11.21 -13.42
C LEU A 203 -6.15 11.25 -14.09
N VAL A 204 -5.86 12.24 -14.93
CA VAL A 204 -4.52 12.43 -15.55
C VAL A 204 -3.45 12.60 -14.48
N TRP A 205 -3.69 13.48 -13.50
CA TRP A 205 -2.77 13.69 -12.39
C TRP A 205 -2.54 12.39 -11.62
N PHE A 206 -3.62 11.70 -11.25
CA PHE A 206 -3.58 10.42 -10.55
C PHE A 206 -2.78 9.35 -11.31
N ALA A 207 -3.06 9.16 -12.60
CA ALA A 207 -2.35 8.19 -13.44
C ALA A 207 -0.84 8.48 -13.55
N ARG A 208 -0.43 9.76 -13.48
CA ARG A 208 0.98 10.16 -13.46
C ARG A 208 1.66 9.91 -12.11
N ILE A 209 0.91 9.95 -11.01
CA ILE A 209 1.44 9.62 -9.68
C ILE A 209 1.60 8.10 -9.54
N ILE A 210 0.60 7.32 -9.92
CA ILE A 210 0.56 5.85 -9.74
C ILE A 210 1.09 5.15 -11.00
N LYS A 211 2.33 5.45 -11.36
CA LYS A 211 2.97 5.00 -12.62
C LYS A 211 3.05 3.49 -12.76
N TRP A 212 3.09 2.77 -11.66
CA TRP A 212 3.16 1.30 -11.67
C TRP A 212 1.84 0.66 -12.10
N GLU A 213 0.69 1.32 -11.89
CA GLU A 213 -0.60 0.85 -12.39
C GLU A 213 -0.87 1.37 -13.81
N PHE A 214 -0.37 2.57 -14.15
CA PHE A 214 -0.51 3.23 -15.45
C PHE A 214 0.83 3.32 -16.20
N PRO A 215 1.46 2.18 -16.55
CA PRO A 215 2.79 2.17 -17.15
C PRO A 215 2.78 2.86 -18.53
N GLY A 216 3.70 3.80 -18.72
CA GLY A 216 3.85 4.53 -19.97
C GLY A 216 2.73 5.52 -20.29
N PHE A 217 1.82 5.80 -19.36
CA PHE A 217 0.77 6.80 -19.54
C PHE A 217 1.36 8.18 -19.83
N SER A 218 0.79 8.84 -20.84
CA SER A 218 0.95 10.27 -21.11
C SER A 218 -0.30 10.81 -21.78
N VAL A 219 -0.53 12.12 -21.64
CA VAL A 219 -1.67 12.78 -22.32
C VAL A 219 -1.57 12.61 -23.82
N GLU A 220 -0.35 12.69 -24.39
CA GLU A 220 -0.15 12.53 -25.84
C GLU A 220 -0.48 11.11 -26.31
N SER A 221 0.04 10.07 -25.65
CA SER A 221 -0.15 8.67 -26.07
C SER A 221 -1.58 8.17 -25.84
N CYS A 222 -2.28 8.72 -24.83
CA CYS A 222 -3.63 8.29 -24.42
C CYS A 222 -4.73 9.27 -24.82
N PHE A 223 -4.44 10.26 -25.68
CA PHE A 223 -5.36 11.35 -25.97
C PHE A 223 -6.77 10.89 -26.42
N ASP A 224 -6.85 9.93 -27.33
CA ASP A 224 -8.14 9.40 -27.80
C ASP A 224 -8.93 8.70 -26.68
N ASN A 225 -8.25 8.02 -25.77
CA ASN A 225 -8.86 7.36 -24.62
C ASN A 225 -9.27 8.37 -23.53
N LEU A 226 -8.52 9.47 -23.37
CA LEU A 226 -8.91 10.58 -22.51
C LEU A 226 -10.17 11.29 -23.07
N CYS A 227 -10.29 11.42 -24.39
CA CYS A 227 -11.52 11.94 -25.01
C CYS A 227 -12.71 11.03 -24.74
N LYS A 228 -12.54 9.69 -24.78
CA LYS A 228 -13.60 8.74 -24.39
C LYS A 228 -13.95 8.86 -22.91
N ALA A 229 -12.94 9.02 -22.04
CA ALA A 229 -13.15 9.26 -20.62
C ALA A 229 -13.96 10.53 -20.38
N GLN A 230 -13.67 11.62 -21.11
CA GLN A 230 -14.45 12.86 -21.02
C GLN A 230 -15.90 12.67 -21.48
N GLN A 231 -16.12 11.96 -22.59
CA GLN A 231 -17.47 11.64 -23.05
C GLN A 231 -18.24 10.83 -21.98
N MET A 232 -17.60 9.79 -21.40
CA MET A 232 -18.22 9.01 -20.32
C MET A 232 -18.54 9.86 -19.10
N LEU A 233 -17.66 10.79 -18.76
CA LEU A 233 -17.86 11.73 -17.65
C LEU A 233 -19.05 12.66 -17.92
N ASP A 234 -19.15 13.22 -19.13
CA ASP A 234 -20.25 14.10 -19.54
C ASP A 234 -21.62 13.38 -19.52
N GLU A 235 -21.63 12.08 -19.83
CA GLU A 235 -22.84 11.25 -19.84
C GLU A 235 -23.24 10.77 -18.43
N LYS A 236 -22.28 10.42 -17.56
CA LYS A 236 -22.52 9.73 -16.28
C LYS A 236 -22.29 10.60 -15.04
N GLY A 237 -21.60 11.73 -15.17
CA GLY A 237 -21.23 12.62 -14.09
C GLY A 237 -20.02 12.19 -13.27
N SER A 238 -19.52 10.96 -13.45
CA SER A 238 -18.30 10.46 -12.83
C SER A 238 -17.69 9.31 -13.63
N LEU A 239 -16.36 9.12 -13.46
CA LEU A 239 -15.66 7.90 -13.88
C LEU A 239 -15.49 7.04 -12.63
N GLU A 240 -16.01 5.82 -12.68
CA GLU A 240 -15.95 4.90 -11.51
C GLU A 240 -15.03 3.73 -11.79
N ALA A 241 -14.31 3.30 -10.75
CA ALA A 241 -13.54 2.07 -10.74
C ALA A 241 -13.59 1.40 -9.36
N SER A 242 -12.97 0.25 -9.26
CA SER A 242 -12.87 -0.52 -8.02
C SER A 242 -11.48 -0.42 -7.44
N THR A 243 -11.35 0.04 -6.20
CA THR A 243 -10.13 -0.17 -5.44
C THR A 243 -10.12 -1.60 -4.90
N HIS A 244 -8.94 -2.23 -4.89
CA HIS A 244 -8.76 -3.56 -4.34
C HIS A 244 -7.82 -3.49 -3.14
N ARG A 245 -8.30 -3.92 -1.98
CA ARG A 245 -7.54 -3.94 -0.72
C ARG A 245 -7.61 -5.30 -0.08
N TYR A 246 -6.54 -5.71 0.59
CA TYR A 246 -6.59 -6.88 1.47
C TYR A 246 -5.87 -6.65 2.79
N LEU A 247 -6.31 -7.41 3.79
CA LEU A 247 -5.75 -7.50 5.13
C LEU A 247 -5.21 -8.91 5.33
N LEU A 248 -4.01 -9.02 5.88
CA LEU A 248 -3.45 -10.27 6.38
C LEU A 248 -2.84 -10.06 7.77
N VAL A 249 -3.15 -10.97 8.69
CA VAL A 249 -2.51 -11.09 10.01
C VAL A 249 -1.98 -12.51 10.14
N ALA A 250 -0.68 -12.65 10.31
CA ALA A 250 0.02 -13.92 10.33
C ALA A 250 0.90 -14.05 11.58
N LEU A 251 0.79 -15.17 12.28
CA LEU A 251 1.55 -15.52 13.47
C LEU A 251 2.69 -16.46 13.09
N LYS A 252 3.91 -16.17 13.54
CA LYS A 252 5.02 -17.15 13.56
C LYS A 252 4.82 -18.10 14.74
N PRO A 253 4.56 -19.41 14.52
CA PRO A 253 4.29 -20.32 15.62
C PRO A 253 5.46 -20.46 16.60
N VAL A 254 5.17 -20.84 17.82
CA VAL A 254 6.18 -21.32 18.78
C VAL A 254 6.47 -22.78 18.48
N GLU A 255 7.74 -23.18 18.38
CA GLU A 255 8.16 -24.51 17.92
C GLU A 255 7.51 -25.73 18.65
N ASN A 256 6.91 -25.52 19.82
CA ASN A 256 6.26 -26.59 20.60
C ASN A 256 4.84 -26.98 20.17
N GLU A 257 4.18 -26.20 19.31
CA GLU A 257 2.80 -26.47 18.86
C GLU A 257 2.70 -27.32 17.57
N VAL A 258 3.82 -27.52 16.86
CA VAL A 258 3.84 -28.23 15.56
C VAL A 258 3.81 -29.76 15.71
N LYS A 259 3.91 -30.32 16.91
CA LYS A 259 4.04 -31.78 17.13
C LYS A 259 2.75 -32.54 17.51
N GLN A 260 1.57 -31.90 17.55
CA GLN A 260 0.36 -32.61 18.00
C GLN A 260 -0.64 -33.05 16.91
N ASP A 261 -0.45 -32.66 15.63
CA ASP A 261 -1.43 -33.03 14.59
C ASP A 261 -0.96 -34.07 13.56
N ILE A 262 0.11 -34.85 13.86
CA ILE A 262 0.48 -35.98 13.03
C ILE A 262 0.50 -37.24 13.91
N CYS A 263 -0.66 -37.72 14.31
CA CYS A 263 -0.90 -39.14 14.67
C CYS A 263 -2.38 -39.46 14.46
N TRP A 264 -2.60 -40.33 13.52
CA TRP A 264 -3.75 -41.19 13.11
C TRP A 264 -4.31 -40.89 11.75
#